data_39d75f89a9dbfb8e6af5ceb14c1514b0
#
_entry.id   39d75f89a9dbfb8e6af5ceb14c1514b0
#
_cell.length_a   1.000
_cell.length_b   1.000
_cell.length_c   1.000
_cell.angle_alpha   90.00
_cell.angle_beta   90.00
_cell.angle_gamma   90.00
#
_symmetry.space_group_name_H-M   'P 1'
#
loop_
_entity.id
_entity.type
_entity.pdbx_description
1 polymer ?
#
loop_
_entity_poly.entity_id
_entity_poly.type
_entity_poly.pdbx_seq_one_letter_code
_entity_poly.pdbx_strand_id
1 'polypeptide(L)'
;MDFTYRAHGLTVWSDVELALPAGDGGEPHLVLRRGADREVPRAALPGRCLAELAKPDGRVFYTLATDGDRTVLRYPGLCEFAGDPLLREVTYHLDPAADHGLLTVLATGALLAVHLTLNSHLVLHASAVRAGERALAFVGASGMGKSTLAAALCGHGCDLVADDVLRVDPGGLVHPGSTENRLRMAARGLADGAAAADVRPTADGRLALRSPVYADALPLAACVIPRPSRSAVDVSVERITGTRAFLRMSQFPRVLGWRDPAVMDFAFQGLADLVAQVPVYEATVPWGPPFRDQVLADLLSAVGR
;
A
#
# COMPACT_ATOMS: atom_id res chain seq x y z
N MET A 1 3.47 22.85 11.29
CA MET A 1 3.02 21.51 10.89
C MET A 1 1.55 21.48 11.08
N ASP A 2 0.82 21.26 10.01
CA ASP A 2 -0.61 21.52 10.00
C ASP A 2 -1.42 20.25 10.23
N PHE A 3 -0.82 19.08 10.00
CA PHE A 3 -1.53 17.80 10.05
C PHE A 3 -0.75 16.74 10.85
N THR A 4 -1.50 15.97 11.65
CA THR A 4 -0.99 14.83 12.41
C THR A 4 -1.84 13.60 12.09
N TYR A 5 -1.15 12.48 11.83
CA TYR A 5 -1.79 11.21 11.44
C TYR A 5 -1.31 10.06 12.30
N ARG A 6 -2.17 9.04 12.44
CA ARG A 6 -1.84 7.73 12.99
C ARG A 6 -2.03 6.67 11.92
N ALA A 7 -0.94 6.26 11.25
CA ALA A 7 -1.03 5.32 10.14
C ALA A 7 0.07 4.27 10.21
N HIS A 8 -0.25 3.02 9.91
CA HIS A 8 0.67 1.89 9.97
C HIS A 8 1.36 1.74 11.33
N GLY A 9 0.70 2.12 12.44
CA GLY A 9 1.29 2.14 13.77
C GLY A 9 2.31 3.26 14.00
N LEU A 10 2.42 4.22 13.08
CA LEU A 10 3.33 5.36 13.15
C LEU A 10 2.55 6.65 13.45
N THR A 11 3.21 7.58 14.14
CA THR A 11 2.81 9.00 14.17
C THR A 11 3.50 9.71 13.01
N VAL A 12 2.71 10.37 12.15
CA VAL A 12 3.20 11.10 10.98
C VAL A 12 2.80 12.55 11.11
N TRP A 13 3.78 13.47 11.02
CA TRP A 13 3.54 14.90 10.94
C TRP A 13 3.77 15.37 9.50
N SER A 14 2.89 16.24 8.99
CA SER A 14 2.97 16.68 7.60
C SER A 14 2.53 18.14 7.45
N ASP A 15 3.16 18.84 6.50
CA ASP A 15 2.74 20.17 6.03
C ASP A 15 1.69 20.08 4.90
N VAL A 16 1.39 18.86 4.43
CA VAL A 16 0.39 18.61 3.40
C VAL A 16 -0.65 17.64 3.92
N GLU A 17 -1.90 17.84 3.51
CA GLU A 17 -2.99 16.94 3.84
C GLU A 17 -2.81 15.59 3.14
N LEU A 18 -2.90 14.49 3.91
CA LEU A 18 -2.76 13.12 3.44
C LEU A 18 -4.05 12.34 3.70
N ALA A 19 -4.35 11.35 2.85
CA ALA A 19 -5.49 10.46 3.03
C ALA A 19 -5.16 9.33 4.05
N LEU A 20 -4.82 9.75 5.27
CA LEU A 20 -4.46 8.88 6.38
C LEU A 20 -5.39 9.12 7.57
N PRO A 21 -5.55 8.14 8.48
CA PRO A 21 -6.30 8.35 9.70
C PRO A 21 -5.71 9.48 10.54
N ALA A 22 -6.57 10.39 11.03
CA ALA A 22 -6.14 11.47 11.91
C ALA A 22 -5.49 10.91 13.18
N GLY A 23 -4.45 11.58 13.65
CA GLY A 23 -3.74 11.26 14.88
C GLY A 23 -3.97 12.31 15.96
N ASP A 24 -3.83 11.90 17.19
CA ASP A 24 -4.02 12.72 18.41
C ASP A 24 -2.71 13.36 18.92
N GLY A 25 -1.61 13.22 18.17
CA GLY A 25 -0.30 13.77 18.49
C GLY A 25 0.72 12.71 18.93
N GLY A 26 1.74 13.13 19.65
CA GLY A 26 2.86 12.30 20.08
C GLY A 26 4.14 12.57 19.30
N GLU A 27 5.24 11.93 19.71
CA GLU A 27 6.51 12.06 19.02
C GLU A 27 6.42 11.46 17.61
N PRO A 28 6.83 12.20 16.56
CA PRO A 28 6.70 11.72 15.19
C PRO A 28 7.74 10.65 14.86
N HIS A 29 7.29 9.61 14.18
CA HIS A 29 8.16 8.61 13.54
C HIS A 29 8.56 9.06 12.13
N LEU A 30 7.71 9.85 11.49
CA LEU A 30 7.96 10.47 10.18
C LEU A 30 7.48 11.92 10.20
N VAL A 31 8.37 12.81 9.76
CA VAL A 31 8.08 14.22 9.55
C VAL A 31 8.22 14.54 8.07
N LEU A 32 7.16 15.05 7.44
CA LEU A 32 7.15 15.44 6.04
C LEU A 32 7.00 16.95 5.91
N ARG A 33 8.04 17.63 5.39
CA ARG A 33 8.08 19.08 5.23
C ARG A 33 8.17 19.48 3.77
N ARG A 34 7.53 20.57 3.41
CA ARG A 34 7.68 21.18 2.09
C ARG A 34 9.02 21.90 1.97
N GLY A 35 9.76 21.56 0.93
CA GLY A 35 10.88 22.36 0.42
C GLY A 35 10.44 23.29 -0.71
N ALA A 36 11.37 24.09 -1.22
CA ALA A 36 11.11 24.91 -2.40
C ALA A 36 10.83 24.03 -3.63
N ASP A 37 9.85 24.42 -4.44
CA ASP A 37 9.61 23.79 -5.73
C ASP A 37 10.82 24.04 -6.64
N ARG A 38 11.29 23.01 -7.30
CA ARG A 38 12.48 23.07 -8.18
C ARG A 38 12.41 21.98 -9.23
N GLU A 39 13.13 22.16 -10.31
CA GLU A 39 13.30 21.10 -11.29
C GLU A 39 13.83 19.82 -10.59
N VAL A 40 13.15 18.70 -10.84
CA VAL A 40 13.55 17.39 -10.33
C VAL A 40 14.36 16.67 -11.40
N PRO A 41 15.69 16.51 -11.21
CA PRO A 41 16.56 16.00 -12.25
C PRO A 41 16.20 14.58 -12.73
N ARG A 42 16.43 14.35 -14.03
CA ARG A 42 16.30 13.01 -14.63
C ARG A 42 17.62 12.23 -14.57
N ALA A 43 18.71 12.89 -14.20
CA ALA A 43 20.01 12.25 -14.02
C ALA A 43 20.00 11.26 -12.84
N ALA A 44 20.92 10.29 -12.87
CA ALA A 44 21.09 9.35 -11.78
C ALA A 44 21.40 10.06 -10.46
N LEU A 45 20.90 9.51 -9.35
CA LEU A 45 21.26 9.97 -8.02
C LEU A 45 22.71 9.61 -7.69
N PRO A 46 23.47 10.50 -7.02
CA PRO A 46 24.76 10.14 -6.46
C PRO A 46 24.58 9.14 -5.31
N GLY A 47 25.69 8.44 -4.96
CA GLY A 47 25.73 7.49 -3.85
C GLY A 47 25.35 6.07 -4.23
N ARG A 48 25.06 5.26 -3.20
CA ARG A 48 24.70 3.85 -3.34
C ARG A 48 23.21 3.71 -3.65
N CYS A 49 22.87 3.09 -4.78
CA CYS A 49 21.49 2.79 -5.13
C CYS A 49 20.96 1.68 -4.21
N LEU A 50 19.87 2.00 -3.48
CA LEU A 50 19.15 1.06 -2.61
C LEU A 50 18.03 0.34 -3.33
N ALA A 51 17.31 1.05 -4.21
CA ALA A 51 16.26 0.49 -5.05
C ALA A 51 16.10 1.32 -6.33
N GLU A 52 15.73 0.66 -7.43
CA GLU A 52 15.42 1.32 -8.69
C GLU A 52 14.38 0.54 -9.48
N LEU A 53 13.40 1.25 -10.00
CA LEU A 53 12.41 0.70 -10.91
C LEU A 53 12.48 1.43 -12.24
N ALA A 54 12.70 0.67 -13.31
CA ALA A 54 12.58 1.16 -14.68
C ALA A 54 11.26 0.67 -15.31
N LYS A 55 10.71 1.48 -16.21
CA LYS A 55 9.59 1.10 -17.08
C LYS A 55 10.07 0.17 -18.19
N PRO A 56 9.17 -0.55 -18.88
CA PRO A 56 9.54 -1.41 -20.00
C PRO A 56 10.29 -0.70 -21.14
N ASP A 57 10.12 0.61 -21.29
CA ASP A 57 10.82 1.45 -22.25
C ASP A 57 12.21 1.91 -21.79
N GLY A 58 12.69 1.40 -20.64
CA GLY A 58 13.98 1.73 -20.05
C GLY A 58 14.03 3.02 -19.25
N ARG A 59 12.97 3.84 -19.26
CA ARG A 59 12.94 5.07 -18.45
C ARG A 59 12.82 4.73 -16.99
N VAL A 60 13.65 5.37 -16.15
CA VAL A 60 13.56 5.24 -14.69
C VAL A 60 12.23 5.81 -14.20
N PHE A 61 11.50 5.00 -13.44
CA PHE A 61 10.26 5.42 -12.80
C PHE A 61 10.56 6.04 -11.43
N TYR A 62 11.39 5.39 -10.63
CA TYR A 62 11.97 5.97 -9.42
C TYR A 62 13.35 5.38 -9.13
N THR A 63 14.15 6.14 -8.37
CA THR A 63 15.40 5.69 -7.76
C THR A 63 15.41 6.07 -6.28
N LEU A 64 15.82 5.14 -5.43
CA LEU A 64 16.16 5.34 -4.03
C LEU A 64 17.66 5.16 -3.87
N ALA A 65 18.37 6.18 -3.38
CA ALA A 65 19.80 6.12 -3.17
C ALA A 65 20.21 6.82 -1.86
N THR A 66 21.36 6.42 -1.32
CA THR A 66 21.94 7.01 -0.10
C THR A 66 23.43 7.29 -0.28
N ASP A 67 23.92 8.37 0.33
CA ASP A 67 25.36 8.66 0.49
C ASP A 67 25.89 8.29 1.89
N GLY A 68 25.03 7.72 2.74
CA GLY A 68 25.30 7.34 4.12
C GLY A 68 24.67 8.30 5.12
N ASP A 69 24.75 9.60 4.89
CA ASP A 69 24.18 10.63 5.77
C ASP A 69 22.76 11.02 5.36
N ARG A 70 22.45 10.85 4.07
CA ARG A 70 21.17 11.23 3.48
C ARG A 70 20.64 10.17 2.54
N THR A 71 19.32 10.00 2.54
CA THR A 71 18.60 9.12 1.60
C THR A 71 17.64 9.96 0.76
N VAL A 72 17.59 9.66 -0.54
CA VAL A 72 16.76 10.35 -1.52
C VAL A 72 15.92 9.34 -2.30
N LEU A 73 14.61 9.52 -2.27
CA LEU A 73 13.66 8.85 -3.16
C LEU A 73 13.24 9.84 -4.25
N ARG A 74 13.64 9.60 -5.49
CA ARG A 74 13.36 10.50 -6.63
C ARG A 74 12.47 9.85 -7.66
N TYR A 75 11.44 10.58 -8.05
CA TYR A 75 10.64 10.36 -9.25
C TYR A 75 11.06 11.38 -10.30
N PRO A 76 11.87 11.04 -11.31
CA PRO A 76 12.48 11.99 -12.24
C PRO A 76 11.47 12.89 -12.96
N GLY A 77 11.65 14.20 -12.88
CA GLY A 77 10.75 15.20 -13.45
C GLY A 77 9.38 15.27 -12.77
N LEU A 78 9.26 14.82 -11.50
CA LEU A 78 7.99 14.81 -10.79
C LEU A 78 8.15 15.27 -9.33
N CYS A 79 8.88 14.51 -8.51
CA CYS A 79 8.97 14.72 -7.08
C CYS A 79 10.24 14.09 -6.51
N GLU A 80 10.80 14.73 -5.48
CA GLU A 80 11.92 14.20 -4.71
C GLU A 80 11.61 14.29 -3.22
N PHE A 81 11.80 13.18 -2.51
CA PHE A 81 11.77 13.08 -1.05
C PHE A 81 13.20 12.87 -0.58
N ALA A 82 13.72 13.78 0.23
CA ALA A 82 15.10 13.75 0.69
C ALA A 82 15.14 13.95 2.21
N GLY A 83 15.89 13.11 2.92
CA GLY A 83 15.91 13.14 4.37
C GLY A 83 17.11 12.44 4.98
N ASP A 84 17.04 12.19 6.28
CA ASP A 84 18.00 11.38 7.02
C ASP A 84 18.11 9.94 6.45
N PRO A 85 19.07 9.12 6.84
CA PRO A 85 19.28 7.80 6.24
C PRO A 85 18.06 6.87 6.25
N LEU A 86 17.18 7.02 7.24
CA LEU A 86 15.97 6.21 7.41
C LEU A 86 14.68 6.92 6.98
N LEU A 87 14.81 8.13 6.38
CA LEU A 87 13.67 8.96 5.96
C LEU A 87 12.67 9.23 7.09
N ARG A 88 13.17 9.56 8.29
CA ARG A 88 12.34 9.97 9.44
C ARG A 88 12.01 11.45 9.39
N GLU A 89 12.97 12.26 8.98
CA GLU A 89 12.78 13.68 8.67
C GLU A 89 12.97 13.90 7.17
N VAL A 90 11.88 14.21 6.48
CA VAL A 90 11.84 14.27 5.01
C VAL A 90 11.42 15.65 4.56
N THR A 91 12.21 16.23 3.66
CA THR A 91 11.82 17.40 2.86
C THR A 91 11.44 16.92 1.46
N TYR A 92 10.24 17.31 0.99
CA TYR A 92 9.84 17.03 -0.39
C TYR A 92 9.99 18.26 -1.28
N HIS A 93 10.35 18.01 -2.54
CA HIS A 93 10.42 19.02 -3.61
C HIS A 93 9.58 18.54 -4.78
N LEU A 94 8.74 19.43 -5.32
CA LEU A 94 7.96 19.16 -6.51
C LEU A 94 8.62 19.82 -7.72
N ASP A 95 8.54 19.14 -8.85
CA ASP A 95 8.83 19.76 -10.14
C ASP A 95 7.73 20.77 -10.46
N PRO A 96 8.04 22.01 -10.85
CA PRO A 96 7.02 23.03 -11.16
C PRO A 96 6.05 22.64 -12.27
N ALA A 97 6.45 21.71 -13.15
CA ALA A 97 5.60 21.19 -14.23
C ALA A 97 4.75 19.98 -13.80
N ALA A 98 4.94 19.46 -12.57
CA ALA A 98 4.22 18.29 -12.10
C ALA A 98 2.81 18.65 -11.58
N ASP A 99 1.89 17.69 -11.68
CA ASP A 99 0.61 17.78 -10.98
C ASP A 99 0.83 17.61 -9.46
N HIS A 100 0.56 18.66 -8.70
CA HIS A 100 0.75 18.69 -7.25
C HIS A 100 -0.10 17.65 -6.52
N GLY A 101 -1.22 17.21 -7.10
CA GLY A 101 -2.04 16.13 -6.54
C GLY A 101 -1.32 14.76 -6.50
N LEU A 102 -0.24 14.58 -7.27
CA LEU A 102 0.58 13.38 -7.21
C LEU A 102 1.39 13.25 -5.91
N LEU A 103 1.67 14.38 -5.24
CA LEU A 103 2.41 14.35 -3.98
C LEU A 103 1.73 13.47 -2.93
N THR A 104 0.43 13.68 -2.70
CA THR A 104 -0.31 12.92 -1.68
C THR A 104 -0.33 11.43 -2.00
N VAL A 105 -0.46 11.08 -3.29
CA VAL A 105 -0.41 9.70 -3.79
C VAL A 105 0.97 9.07 -3.54
N LEU A 106 2.05 9.80 -3.82
CA LEU A 106 3.42 9.31 -3.63
C LEU A 106 3.82 9.26 -2.15
N ALA A 107 3.37 10.23 -1.35
CA ALA A 107 3.65 10.26 0.07
C ALA A 107 2.98 9.09 0.81
N THR A 108 1.67 8.87 0.59
CA THR A 108 0.92 7.81 1.28
C THR A 108 1.25 6.41 0.75
N GLY A 109 1.60 6.28 -0.53
CA GLY A 109 1.90 4.98 -1.14
C GLY A 109 3.38 4.63 -1.11
N ALA A 110 4.22 5.49 -1.68
CA ALA A 110 5.63 5.16 -1.94
C ALA A 110 6.55 5.56 -0.78
N LEU A 111 6.49 6.81 -0.32
CA LEU A 111 7.34 7.28 0.78
C LEU A 111 7.11 6.46 2.04
N LEU A 112 5.83 6.26 2.45
CA LEU A 112 5.52 5.46 3.64
C LEU A 112 6.00 4.02 3.50
N ALA A 113 5.83 3.39 2.33
CA ALA A 113 6.34 2.03 2.11
C ALA A 113 7.86 1.96 2.21
N VAL A 114 8.58 2.92 1.63
CA VAL A 114 10.05 3.00 1.72
C VAL A 114 10.49 3.26 3.15
N HIS A 115 9.89 4.26 3.83
CA HIS A 115 10.17 4.57 5.23
C HIS A 115 10.00 3.35 6.14
N LEU A 116 8.87 2.66 6.04
CA LEU A 116 8.60 1.44 6.81
C LEU A 116 9.66 0.37 6.54
N THR A 117 10.01 0.15 5.27
CA THR A 117 11.00 -0.87 4.88
C THR A 117 12.39 -0.53 5.39
N LEU A 118 12.83 0.73 5.29
CA LEU A 118 14.13 1.19 5.82
C LEU A 118 14.20 1.10 7.35
N ASN A 119 13.06 1.21 8.04
CA ASN A 119 12.94 1.07 9.49
C ASN A 119 12.60 -0.38 9.92
N SER A 120 12.93 -1.37 9.10
CA SER A 120 12.79 -2.80 9.41
C SER A 120 11.36 -3.22 9.74
N HIS A 121 10.40 -2.81 8.92
CA HIS A 121 9.03 -3.32 8.96
C HIS A 121 8.74 -4.16 7.71
N LEU A 122 8.05 -5.28 7.89
CA LEU A 122 7.54 -6.05 6.75
C LEU A 122 6.37 -5.30 6.12
N VAL A 123 6.49 -5.04 4.82
CA VAL A 123 5.49 -4.28 4.04
C VAL A 123 5.01 -5.11 2.86
N LEU A 124 3.70 -5.34 2.81
CA LEU A 124 3.06 -6.03 1.69
C LEU A 124 2.36 -5.04 0.75
N HIS A 125 2.34 -5.35 -0.54
CA HIS A 125 1.48 -4.68 -1.51
C HIS A 125 0.08 -5.29 -1.41
N ALA A 126 -0.72 -4.77 -0.49
CA ALA A 126 -2.00 -5.34 -0.11
C ALA A 126 -3.07 -4.28 0.14
N SER A 127 -4.33 -4.71 0.03
CA SER A 127 -5.49 -4.03 0.59
C SER A 127 -6.06 -4.92 1.68
N ALA A 128 -6.42 -4.37 2.83
CA ALA A 128 -6.92 -5.16 3.96
C ALA A 128 -8.23 -4.59 4.50
N VAL A 129 -9.13 -5.47 4.89
CA VAL A 129 -10.41 -5.13 5.54
C VAL A 129 -10.54 -5.89 6.86
N ARG A 130 -11.29 -5.31 7.80
CA ARG A 130 -11.73 -6.00 9.02
C ARG A 130 -12.88 -6.96 8.68
N ALA A 131 -12.71 -8.22 9.04
CA ALA A 131 -13.72 -9.26 8.95
C ALA A 131 -13.88 -9.90 10.34
N GLY A 132 -14.93 -9.51 11.06
CA GLY A 132 -15.06 -9.85 12.49
C GLY A 132 -13.98 -9.15 13.34
N GLU A 133 -13.26 -9.91 14.14
CA GLU A 133 -12.20 -9.39 15.03
C GLU A 133 -10.79 -9.52 14.41
N ARG A 134 -10.69 -9.79 13.12
CA ARG A 134 -9.42 -10.03 12.43
C ARG A 134 -9.38 -9.31 11.08
N ALA A 135 -8.19 -9.09 10.55
CA ALA A 135 -7.99 -8.54 9.22
C ALA A 135 -7.89 -9.63 8.16
N LEU A 136 -8.45 -9.36 6.99
CA LEU A 136 -8.26 -10.13 5.77
C LEU A 136 -7.49 -9.29 4.77
N ALA A 137 -6.32 -9.76 4.31
CA ALA A 137 -5.47 -9.04 3.38
C ALA A 137 -5.55 -9.64 1.97
N PHE A 138 -5.81 -8.80 0.97
CA PHE A 138 -5.70 -9.14 -0.46
C PHE A 138 -4.31 -8.72 -0.94
N VAL A 139 -3.47 -9.69 -1.30
CA VAL A 139 -2.08 -9.46 -1.72
C VAL A 139 -1.91 -9.75 -3.20
N GLY A 140 -1.18 -8.91 -3.93
CA GLY A 140 -0.97 -9.17 -5.36
C GLY A 140 -0.40 -7.98 -6.11
N ALA A 141 -0.07 -8.16 -7.39
CA ALA A 141 0.37 -7.09 -8.27
C ALA A 141 -0.74 -6.05 -8.53
N SER A 142 -0.33 -4.90 -9.06
CA SER A 142 -1.29 -3.88 -9.49
C SER A 142 -2.23 -4.44 -10.57
N GLY A 143 -3.54 -4.26 -10.40
CA GLY A 143 -4.56 -4.76 -11.33
C GLY A 143 -5.12 -6.15 -10.99
N MET A 144 -4.66 -6.81 -9.95
CA MET A 144 -5.22 -8.10 -9.50
C MET A 144 -6.51 -7.97 -8.68
N GLY A 145 -7.08 -6.76 -8.56
CA GLY A 145 -8.39 -6.58 -7.91
C GLY A 145 -8.37 -6.35 -6.40
N LYS A 146 -7.21 -6.19 -5.76
CA LYS A 146 -7.08 -5.98 -4.29
C LYS A 146 -8.00 -4.88 -3.75
N SER A 147 -7.75 -3.63 -4.18
CA SER A 147 -8.54 -2.47 -3.75
C SER A 147 -10.02 -2.57 -4.16
N THR A 148 -10.29 -3.25 -5.29
CA THR A 148 -11.66 -3.50 -5.78
C THR A 148 -12.42 -4.44 -4.84
N LEU A 149 -11.78 -5.55 -4.41
CA LEU A 149 -12.37 -6.49 -3.46
C LEU A 149 -12.53 -5.85 -2.07
N ALA A 150 -11.51 -5.11 -1.61
CA ALA A 150 -11.59 -4.41 -0.34
C ALA A 150 -12.75 -3.39 -0.33
N ALA A 151 -12.87 -2.56 -1.37
CA ALA A 151 -13.97 -1.60 -1.49
C ALA A 151 -15.35 -2.28 -1.59
N ALA A 152 -15.45 -3.39 -2.34
CA ALA A 152 -16.69 -4.15 -2.41
C ALA A 152 -17.09 -4.71 -1.05
N LEU A 153 -16.15 -5.25 -0.27
CA LEU A 153 -16.41 -5.74 1.09
C LEU A 153 -16.76 -4.60 2.06
N CYS A 154 -16.14 -3.42 1.91
CA CYS A 154 -16.54 -2.24 2.69
C CYS A 154 -17.99 -1.85 2.39
N GLY A 155 -18.41 -1.91 1.12
CA GLY A 155 -19.82 -1.73 0.73
C GLY A 155 -20.78 -2.78 1.30
N HIS A 156 -20.25 -3.92 1.78
CA HIS A 156 -21.00 -5.01 2.43
C HIS A 156 -20.77 -5.07 3.95
N GLY A 157 -20.34 -3.96 4.57
CA GLY A 157 -20.29 -3.81 6.02
C GLY A 157 -18.95 -4.19 6.68
N CYS A 158 -17.88 -4.40 5.92
CA CYS A 158 -16.53 -4.47 6.45
C CYS A 158 -15.94 -3.07 6.62
N ASP A 159 -14.98 -2.92 7.53
CA ASP A 159 -14.21 -1.68 7.67
C ASP A 159 -12.87 -1.80 6.93
N LEU A 160 -12.41 -0.70 6.32
CA LEU A 160 -11.10 -0.62 5.72
C LEU A 160 -10.02 -0.61 6.81
N VAL A 161 -8.97 -1.40 6.63
CA VAL A 161 -7.76 -1.37 7.45
C VAL A 161 -6.63 -0.65 6.71
N ALA A 162 -6.35 -1.04 5.48
CA ALA A 162 -5.32 -0.42 4.66
C ALA A 162 -5.58 -0.63 3.16
N ASP A 163 -5.07 0.27 2.32
CA ASP A 163 -5.02 0.09 0.87
C ASP A 163 -3.64 0.48 0.33
N ASP A 164 -3.10 -0.32 -0.59
CA ASP A 164 -1.82 -0.18 -1.28
C ASP A 164 -0.58 -0.52 -0.41
N VAL A 165 -0.53 -0.12 0.86
CA VAL A 165 0.55 -0.38 1.82
C VAL A 165 -0.02 -1.08 3.03
N LEU A 166 0.50 -2.26 3.36
CA LEU A 166 0.12 -2.99 4.56
C LEU A 166 1.37 -3.37 5.35
N ARG A 167 1.57 -2.73 6.51
CA ARG A 167 2.58 -3.14 7.49
C ARG A 167 2.08 -4.36 8.24
N VAL A 168 2.96 -5.35 8.38
CA VAL A 168 2.73 -6.54 9.21
C VAL A 168 3.82 -6.64 10.24
N ASP A 169 3.45 -6.62 11.52
CA ASP A 169 4.38 -6.81 12.62
C ASP A 169 4.64 -8.30 12.86
N PRO A 170 5.73 -8.67 13.56
CA PRO A 170 5.93 -10.02 14.05
C PRO A 170 4.69 -10.55 14.76
N GLY A 171 4.29 -11.80 14.46
CA GLY A 171 3.03 -12.37 14.97
C GLY A 171 1.79 -12.06 14.14
N GLY A 172 1.95 -11.35 13.00
CA GLY A 172 0.85 -11.13 12.06
C GLY A 172 -0.11 -10.01 12.45
N LEU A 173 0.31 -9.05 13.30
CA LEU A 173 -0.49 -7.87 13.63
C LEU A 173 -0.39 -6.85 12.48
N VAL A 174 -1.52 -6.31 12.04
CA VAL A 174 -1.61 -5.27 11.01
C VAL A 174 -2.23 -4.00 11.55
N HIS A 175 -1.85 -2.86 10.97
CA HIS A 175 -2.24 -1.53 11.43
C HIS A 175 -3.07 -0.79 10.38
N PRO A 176 -4.02 0.08 10.81
CA PRO A 176 -4.71 0.99 9.89
C PRO A 176 -3.72 1.85 9.12
N GLY A 177 -3.96 2.03 7.81
CA GLY A 177 -3.00 2.72 6.96
C GLY A 177 -3.60 3.63 5.90
N SER A 178 -4.90 3.57 5.67
CA SER A 178 -5.56 4.41 4.67
C SER A 178 -7.00 4.69 5.06
N THR A 179 -7.53 5.84 4.66
CA THR A 179 -8.96 6.20 4.79
C THR A 179 -9.73 6.00 3.49
N GLU A 180 -9.06 5.59 2.42
CA GLU A 180 -9.62 5.51 1.07
C GLU A 180 -9.17 4.24 0.35
N ASN A 181 -10.07 3.66 -0.45
CA ASN A 181 -9.71 2.69 -1.47
C ASN A 181 -9.41 3.42 -2.78
N ARG A 182 -8.28 3.08 -3.42
CA ARG A 182 -7.87 3.68 -4.70
C ARG A 182 -8.27 2.79 -5.87
N LEU A 183 -9.39 3.12 -6.50
CA LEU A 183 -10.04 2.35 -7.54
C LEU A 183 -9.55 2.77 -8.93
N ARG A 184 -9.30 1.82 -9.82
CA ARG A 184 -9.16 2.09 -11.25
C ARG A 184 -10.51 2.47 -11.83
N MET A 185 -10.52 3.24 -12.92
CA MET A 185 -11.75 3.66 -13.60
C MET A 185 -12.67 2.50 -13.99
N ALA A 186 -12.12 1.32 -14.28
CA ALA A 186 -12.90 0.11 -14.53
C ALA A 186 -13.72 -0.39 -13.31
N ALA A 187 -13.35 0.05 -12.10
CA ALA A 187 -14.06 -0.31 -10.86
C ALA A 187 -14.91 0.86 -10.31
N ARG A 188 -15.12 1.93 -11.09
CA ARG A 188 -15.86 3.12 -10.66
C ARG A 188 -17.29 2.83 -10.16
N GLY A 189 -17.92 1.77 -10.68
CA GLY A 189 -19.26 1.36 -10.25
C GLY A 189 -19.37 1.02 -8.74
N LEU A 190 -18.25 0.78 -8.04
CA LEU A 190 -18.28 0.64 -6.58
C LEU A 190 -18.50 1.97 -5.84
N ALA A 191 -18.33 3.08 -6.52
CA ALA A 191 -18.60 4.41 -5.99
C ALA A 191 -20.04 4.88 -6.29
N ASP A 192 -20.81 4.10 -7.07
CA ASP A 192 -22.21 4.43 -7.38
C ASP A 192 -23.04 4.37 -6.09
N GLY A 193 -23.70 5.49 -5.77
CA GLY A 193 -24.48 5.63 -4.53
C GLY A 193 -23.69 6.14 -3.32
N ALA A 194 -22.36 6.28 -3.40
CA ALA A 194 -21.58 6.97 -2.38
C ALA A 194 -21.86 8.49 -2.40
N ALA A 195 -21.72 9.15 -1.25
CA ALA A 195 -21.85 10.59 -1.19
C ALA A 195 -20.75 11.27 -2.05
N ALA A 196 -21.08 12.37 -2.71
CA ALA A 196 -20.14 13.09 -3.56
C ALA A 196 -18.86 13.53 -2.81
N ALA A 197 -18.97 13.78 -1.50
CA ALA A 197 -17.83 14.12 -0.64
C ALA A 197 -16.88 12.94 -0.38
N ASP A 198 -17.33 11.71 -0.60
CA ASP A 198 -16.57 10.49 -0.35
C ASP A 198 -15.88 9.96 -1.61
N VAL A 199 -16.09 10.61 -2.76
CA VAL A 199 -15.51 10.20 -4.04
C VAL A 199 -14.77 11.37 -4.67
N ARG A 200 -13.49 11.16 -4.99
CA ARG A 200 -12.70 12.18 -5.69
C ARG A 200 -11.76 11.55 -6.72
N PRO A 201 -11.53 12.22 -7.87
CA PRO A 201 -10.46 11.82 -8.78
C PRO A 201 -9.10 12.04 -8.11
N THR A 202 -8.13 11.19 -8.43
CA THR A 202 -6.73 11.36 -8.02
C THR A 202 -5.86 11.68 -9.23
N ALA A 203 -4.76 12.40 -8.99
CA ALA A 203 -3.85 12.85 -10.05
C ALA A 203 -3.19 11.72 -10.87
N ASP A 204 -3.21 10.48 -10.35
CA ASP A 204 -2.75 9.30 -11.08
C ASP A 204 -3.86 8.60 -11.91
N GLY A 205 -4.99 9.27 -12.14
CA GLY A 205 -6.09 8.79 -12.97
C GLY A 205 -6.95 7.69 -12.33
N ARG A 206 -6.98 7.63 -11.00
CA ARG A 206 -7.86 6.73 -10.23
C ARG A 206 -8.98 7.50 -9.55
N LEU A 207 -9.89 6.77 -8.93
CA LEU A 207 -10.88 7.29 -7.98
C LEU A 207 -10.45 6.89 -6.57
N ALA A 208 -10.40 7.84 -5.66
CA ALA A 208 -10.37 7.60 -4.24
C ALA A 208 -11.81 7.52 -3.74
N LEU A 209 -12.14 6.41 -3.10
CA LEU A 209 -13.41 6.17 -2.44
C LEU A 209 -13.16 6.06 -0.95
N ARG A 210 -13.68 7.02 -0.17
CA ARG A 210 -13.64 6.96 1.29
C ARG A 210 -14.49 5.78 1.78
N SER A 211 -13.93 5.00 2.68
CA SER A 211 -14.58 3.84 3.28
C SER A 211 -14.58 3.96 4.79
N PRO A 212 -15.54 3.31 5.49
CA PRO A 212 -15.46 3.16 6.94
C PRO A 212 -14.12 2.56 7.33
N VAL A 213 -13.45 3.15 8.34
CA VAL A 213 -12.10 2.76 8.76
C VAL A 213 -12.13 2.14 10.14
N TYR A 214 -11.45 1.02 10.30
CA TYR A 214 -11.16 0.48 11.63
C TYR A 214 -9.90 1.16 12.19
N ALA A 215 -9.96 1.60 13.46
CA ALA A 215 -8.94 2.47 14.03
C ALA A 215 -7.76 1.74 14.70
N ASP A 216 -7.98 0.49 15.15
CA ASP A 216 -6.98 -0.23 15.94
C ASP A 216 -6.21 -1.27 15.13
N ALA A 217 -5.12 -1.76 15.70
CA ALA A 217 -4.38 -2.88 15.13
C ALA A 217 -5.16 -4.18 15.28
N LEU A 218 -5.06 -5.06 14.27
CA LEU A 218 -5.79 -6.32 14.19
C LEU A 218 -4.86 -7.49 13.87
N PRO A 219 -5.09 -8.68 14.45
CA PRO A 219 -4.41 -9.88 13.98
C PRO A 219 -4.87 -10.24 12.55
N LEU A 220 -3.94 -10.61 11.70
CA LEU A 220 -4.22 -11.05 10.34
C LEU A 220 -4.81 -12.46 10.35
N ALA A 221 -6.00 -12.63 9.79
CA ALA A 221 -6.66 -13.93 9.66
C ALA A 221 -6.06 -14.74 8.50
N ALA A 222 -5.88 -14.08 7.36
CA ALA A 222 -5.38 -14.72 6.15
C ALA A 222 -4.82 -13.69 5.15
N CYS A 223 -3.93 -14.16 4.28
CA CYS A 223 -3.57 -13.50 3.04
C CYS A 223 -4.24 -14.20 1.86
N VAL A 224 -4.92 -13.43 1.01
CA VAL A 224 -5.59 -13.93 -0.19
C VAL A 224 -4.93 -13.31 -1.42
N ILE A 225 -4.53 -14.15 -2.35
CA ILE A 225 -4.00 -13.75 -3.67
C ILE A 225 -5.16 -13.85 -4.67
N PRO A 226 -5.80 -12.72 -5.06
CA PRO A 226 -6.93 -12.76 -5.96
C PRO A 226 -6.49 -13.05 -7.40
N ARG A 227 -7.29 -13.84 -8.08
CA ARG A 227 -7.15 -14.21 -9.50
C ARG A 227 -8.46 -13.89 -10.23
N PRO A 228 -8.68 -12.63 -10.66
CA PRO A 228 -9.90 -12.27 -11.38
C PRO A 228 -10.03 -13.09 -12.66
N SER A 229 -11.21 -13.66 -12.89
CA SER A 229 -11.49 -14.51 -14.05
C SER A 229 -12.81 -14.14 -14.72
N ARG A 230 -12.77 -13.98 -16.06
CA ARG A 230 -13.98 -13.73 -16.86
C ARG A 230 -14.83 -14.96 -17.07
N SER A 231 -14.23 -16.14 -16.93
CA SER A 231 -14.93 -17.44 -17.08
C SER A 231 -15.47 -17.98 -15.76
N ALA A 232 -15.02 -17.48 -14.63
CA ALA A 232 -15.53 -17.92 -13.33
C ALA A 232 -16.92 -17.32 -13.08
N VAL A 233 -17.83 -18.18 -12.61
CA VAL A 233 -19.19 -17.80 -12.17
C VAL A 233 -19.23 -17.69 -10.65
N ASP A 234 -18.51 -18.56 -9.96
CA ASP A 234 -18.44 -18.67 -8.51
C ASP A 234 -17.00 -18.48 -8.02
N VAL A 235 -16.84 -18.22 -6.72
CA VAL A 235 -15.54 -18.14 -6.07
C VAL A 235 -14.98 -19.54 -5.86
N SER A 236 -13.71 -19.70 -6.16
CA SER A 236 -12.95 -20.91 -5.80
C SER A 236 -11.72 -20.49 -5.01
N VAL A 237 -11.56 -21.05 -3.81
CA VAL A 237 -10.46 -20.74 -2.89
C VAL A 237 -9.63 -21.98 -2.62
N GLU A 238 -8.33 -21.87 -2.85
CA GLU A 238 -7.34 -22.93 -2.59
C GLU A 238 -6.37 -22.44 -1.53
N ARG A 239 -6.23 -23.17 -0.42
CA ARG A 239 -5.17 -22.92 0.55
C ARG A 239 -3.83 -23.38 -0.02
N ILE A 240 -2.84 -22.51 -0.02
CA ILE A 240 -1.47 -22.84 -0.40
C ILE A 240 -0.55 -22.76 0.82
N THR A 241 0.46 -23.61 0.90
CA THR A 241 1.30 -23.77 2.10
C THR A 241 2.78 -23.89 1.74
N GLY A 242 3.65 -23.73 2.74
CA GLY A 242 5.09 -23.96 2.62
C GLY A 242 5.75 -23.15 1.52
N THR A 243 6.64 -23.77 0.78
CA THR A 243 7.40 -23.13 -0.31
C THR A 243 6.52 -22.48 -1.37
N ARG A 244 5.37 -23.10 -1.72
CA ARG A 244 4.42 -22.51 -2.69
C ARG A 244 3.86 -21.19 -2.19
N ALA A 245 3.42 -21.12 -0.93
CA ALA A 245 2.90 -19.90 -0.32
C ALA A 245 3.98 -18.80 -0.31
N PHE A 246 5.18 -19.14 0.15
CA PHE A 246 6.30 -18.21 0.17
C PHE A 246 6.63 -17.66 -1.22
N LEU A 247 6.84 -18.53 -2.21
CA LEU A 247 7.15 -18.12 -3.58
C LEU A 247 6.05 -17.28 -4.23
N ARG A 248 4.78 -17.56 -3.91
CA ARG A 248 3.66 -16.75 -4.42
C ARG A 248 3.62 -15.37 -3.77
N MET A 249 3.79 -15.28 -2.46
CA MET A 249 3.79 -14.02 -1.73
C MET A 249 5.00 -13.15 -2.09
N SER A 250 6.18 -13.74 -2.28
CA SER A 250 7.42 -13.02 -2.63
C SER A 250 7.37 -12.33 -4.01
N GLN A 251 6.41 -12.67 -4.86
CA GLN A 251 6.21 -12.00 -6.15
C GLN A 251 5.59 -10.60 -6.03
N PHE A 252 5.11 -10.20 -4.84
CA PHE A 252 4.32 -8.98 -4.66
C PHE A 252 4.90 -8.03 -3.60
N PRO A 253 6.21 -7.69 -3.65
CA PRO A 253 6.76 -6.68 -2.76
C PRO A 253 6.10 -5.32 -3.03
N ARG A 254 5.94 -4.49 -1.98
CA ARG A 254 5.36 -3.15 -2.17
C ARG A 254 6.34 -2.20 -2.86
N VAL A 255 7.62 -2.28 -2.55
CA VAL A 255 8.68 -1.53 -3.21
C VAL A 255 9.48 -2.48 -4.08
N LEU A 256 9.52 -2.20 -5.38
CA LEU A 256 10.19 -3.02 -6.37
C LEU A 256 11.65 -2.59 -6.54
N GLY A 257 12.49 -3.50 -7.03
CA GLY A 257 13.85 -3.20 -7.44
C GLY A 257 14.83 -2.91 -6.31
N TRP A 258 14.58 -3.43 -5.10
CA TRP A 258 15.55 -3.39 -4.01
C TRP A 258 16.88 -4.04 -4.41
N ARG A 259 17.99 -3.40 -4.03
CA ARG A 259 19.36 -3.84 -4.26
C ARG A 259 20.15 -3.94 -2.96
N ASP A 260 19.61 -3.43 -1.85
CA ASP A 260 20.23 -3.49 -0.54
C ASP A 260 20.06 -4.88 0.07
N PRO A 261 21.16 -5.65 0.33
CA PRO A 261 21.06 -7.01 0.82
C PRO A 261 20.38 -7.11 2.19
N ALA A 262 20.64 -6.16 3.10
CA ALA A 262 20.07 -6.20 4.45
C ALA A 262 18.55 -6.03 4.43
N VAL A 263 18.04 -5.14 3.57
CA VAL A 263 16.60 -4.97 3.35
C VAL A 263 15.98 -6.24 2.74
N MET A 264 16.67 -6.84 1.77
CA MET A 264 16.18 -8.05 1.10
C MET A 264 16.14 -9.23 2.07
N ASP A 265 17.18 -9.42 2.88
CA ASP A 265 17.25 -10.48 3.90
C ASP A 265 16.16 -10.31 4.95
N PHE A 266 15.96 -9.08 5.44
CA PHE A 266 14.90 -8.78 6.40
C PHE A 266 13.51 -9.10 5.82
N ALA A 267 13.24 -8.64 4.60
CA ALA A 267 11.96 -8.90 3.93
C ALA A 267 11.75 -10.40 3.66
N PHE A 268 12.80 -11.13 3.31
CA PHE A 268 12.74 -12.58 3.09
C PHE A 268 12.40 -13.32 4.39
N GLN A 269 13.09 -13.03 5.49
CA GLN A 269 12.84 -13.66 6.79
C GLN A 269 11.44 -13.32 7.31
N GLY A 270 11.06 -12.03 7.29
CA GLY A 270 9.73 -11.60 7.73
C GLY A 270 8.60 -12.23 6.93
N LEU A 271 8.79 -12.42 5.61
CA LEU A 271 7.82 -13.11 4.78
C LEU A 271 7.75 -14.62 5.09
N ALA A 272 8.89 -15.26 5.34
CA ALA A 272 8.94 -16.67 5.73
C ALA A 272 8.20 -16.91 7.05
N ASP A 273 8.43 -16.05 8.04
CA ASP A 273 7.75 -16.09 9.33
C ASP A 273 6.25 -15.85 9.18
N LEU A 274 5.86 -14.91 8.32
CA LEU A 274 4.45 -14.62 8.05
C LEU A 274 3.73 -15.83 7.47
N VAL A 275 4.26 -16.46 6.43
CA VAL A 275 3.60 -17.61 5.76
C VAL A 275 3.60 -18.87 6.63
N ALA A 276 4.47 -18.96 7.64
CA ALA A 276 4.44 -20.03 8.62
C ALA A 276 3.30 -19.86 9.65
N GLN A 277 2.85 -18.63 9.91
CA GLN A 277 1.89 -18.30 10.96
C GLN A 277 0.50 -17.97 10.40
N VAL A 278 0.43 -17.35 9.23
CA VAL A 278 -0.81 -16.84 8.64
C VAL A 278 -1.17 -17.67 7.40
N PRO A 279 -2.40 -18.21 7.33
CA PRO A 279 -2.88 -18.94 6.15
C PRO A 279 -2.81 -18.09 4.89
N VAL A 280 -2.36 -18.69 3.79
CA VAL A 280 -2.33 -18.08 2.47
C VAL A 280 -3.24 -18.83 1.51
N TYR A 281 -4.05 -18.10 0.77
CA TYR A 281 -4.99 -18.63 -0.20
C TYR A 281 -4.78 -18.02 -1.58
N GLU A 282 -4.99 -18.80 -2.63
CA GLU A 282 -5.29 -18.29 -3.98
C GLU A 282 -6.81 -18.33 -4.17
N ALA A 283 -7.40 -17.21 -4.58
CA ALA A 283 -8.84 -17.12 -4.82
C ALA A 283 -9.13 -16.75 -6.27
N THR A 284 -9.72 -17.68 -7.04
CA THR A 284 -10.32 -17.34 -8.32
C THR A 284 -11.64 -16.63 -8.05
N VAL A 285 -11.76 -15.39 -8.51
CA VAL A 285 -12.93 -14.53 -8.26
C VAL A 285 -13.54 -14.15 -9.61
N PRO A 286 -14.87 -14.22 -9.76
CA PRO A 286 -15.55 -13.71 -10.94
C PRO A 286 -15.14 -12.26 -11.25
N TRP A 287 -15.07 -11.94 -12.54
CA TRP A 287 -14.72 -10.58 -12.95
C TRP A 287 -15.80 -9.58 -12.49
N GLY A 288 -15.38 -8.53 -11.81
CA GLY A 288 -16.26 -7.47 -11.31
C GLY A 288 -15.53 -6.13 -11.18
N PRO A 289 -16.14 -5.03 -10.70
CA PRO A 289 -17.57 -4.92 -10.34
C PRO A 289 -18.49 -4.87 -11.57
N PRO A 290 -19.82 -5.14 -11.39
CA PRO A 290 -20.46 -5.49 -10.11
C PRO A 290 -20.15 -6.92 -9.68
N PHE A 291 -20.04 -7.14 -8.37
CA PHE A 291 -20.02 -8.48 -7.79
C PHE A 291 -21.42 -8.87 -7.33
N ARG A 292 -21.77 -10.14 -7.44
CA ARG A 292 -22.94 -10.68 -6.75
C ARG A 292 -22.64 -10.78 -5.25
N ASP A 293 -23.61 -10.49 -4.40
CA ASP A 293 -23.46 -10.55 -2.93
C ASP A 293 -22.93 -11.91 -2.46
N GLN A 294 -23.40 -12.98 -3.09
CA GLN A 294 -22.94 -14.34 -2.81
C GLN A 294 -21.43 -14.52 -3.01
N VAL A 295 -20.83 -13.87 -4.02
CA VAL A 295 -19.37 -13.94 -4.30
C VAL A 295 -18.57 -13.43 -3.11
N LEU A 296 -18.98 -12.32 -2.52
CA LEU A 296 -18.30 -11.71 -1.37
C LEU A 296 -18.52 -12.54 -0.09
N ALA A 297 -19.73 -13.05 0.13
CA ALA A 297 -20.06 -13.91 1.25
C ALA A 297 -19.29 -15.24 1.18
N ASP A 298 -19.20 -15.87 0.00
CA ASP A 298 -18.47 -17.11 -0.20
C ASP A 298 -16.96 -16.92 0.03
N LEU A 299 -16.40 -15.79 -0.44
CA LEU A 299 -15.00 -15.45 -0.22
C LEU A 299 -14.70 -15.31 1.28
N LEU A 300 -15.50 -14.56 2.04
CA LEU A 300 -15.34 -14.42 3.48
C LEU A 300 -15.49 -15.76 4.20
N SER A 301 -16.50 -16.56 3.85
CA SER A 301 -16.74 -17.87 4.46
C SER A 301 -15.60 -18.87 4.21
N ALA A 302 -14.97 -18.82 3.03
CA ALA A 302 -13.91 -19.77 2.66
C ALA A 302 -12.57 -19.47 3.36
N VAL A 303 -12.31 -18.19 3.72
CA VAL A 303 -11.03 -17.77 4.32
C VAL A 303 -11.13 -17.47 5.82
N GLY A 304 -12.35 -17.38 6.36
CA GLY A 304 -12.62 -17.12 7.78
C GLY A 304 -12.78 -18.37 8.64
N ARG A 305 -12.57 -19.57 8.04
CA ARG A 305 -12.69 -20.87 8.72
C ARG A 305 -11.38 -21.34 9.31
#